data_69bb3f8d4b6655dba7253cb11d8bd101
#
_entry.id   69bb3f8d4b6655dba7253cb11d8bd101
#
_cell.length_a   1.000
_cell.length_b   1.000
_cell.length_c   1.000
_cell.angle_alpha   90.00
_cell.angle_beta   90.00
_cell.angle_gamma   90.00
#
_symmetry.space_group_name_H-M   'P 1'
#
loop_
_entity.id
_entity.type
_entity.pdbx_description
1 polymer ?
#
loop_
_entity_poly.entity_id
_entity_poly.type
_entity_poly.pdbx_seq_one_letter_code
_entity_poly.pdbx_strand_id
1 'polypeptide(L)'
;MKFHTNLEDYNCAPLVSLKSLAKELKINNLFIKDESQRFGLNAFKVLGASYAVYHLLNHESNITTFCTATDGNHGRAVAWSARKENKKCIVYVPEDTTKLRMNAIAHEGAKVYKLEMNYEKTCEFAKKMSLENNWTLIQDTSWNNYEEIPSLIMSGYLTHFIELENQINLNYNSKIDIIFLQCGVGSWPASCVWYFLNKYKADRPKIVIVEPVESAGVFESFNLDYRSSPNGNYKTIMAGLNCGIPSKNGWDIIKNGCD
;
A
#
# COMPACT_ATOMS: atom_id res chain seq x y z
N MET A 1 9.72 -8.76 -8.48
CA MET A 1 9.11 -10.11 -8.44
C MET A 1 10.05 -11.19 -7.88
N LYS A 2 11.27 -11.37 -8.38
CA LYS A 2 12.21 -12.43 -7.89
C LYS A 2 12.32 -12.53 -6.34
N PHE A 3 12.30 -11.38 -5.64
CA PHE A 3 12.34 -11.39 -4.19
C PHE A 3 11.15 -12.16 -3.58
N HIS A 4 9.92 -11.78 -3.92
CA HIS A 4 8.74 -12.39 -3.32
C HIS A 4 8.55 -13.86 -3.70
N THR A 5 8.89 -14.24 -4.94
CA THR A 5 8.80 -15.65 -5.37
C THR A 5 9.75 -16.59 -4.65
N ASN A 6 10.76 -16.06 -3.99
CA ASN A 6 11.70 -16.83 -3.16
C ASN A 6 11.27 -16.94 -1.69
N LEU A 7 10.21 -16.24 -1.27
CA LEU A 7 9.68 -16.37 0.09
C LEU A 7 8.87 -17.66 0.22
N GLU A 8 9.08 -18.39 1.31
CA GLU A 8 8.48 -19.71 1.58
C GLU A 8 6.94 -19.71 1.44
N ASP A 9 6.29 -18.65 1.91
CA ASP A 9 4.83 -18.53 1.90
C ASP A 9 4.29 -17.83 0.63
N TYR A 10 5.12 -17.64 -0.39
CA TYR A 10 4.67 -16.95 -1.60
C TYR A 10 3.64 -17.77 -2.35
N ASN A 11 2.51 -17.14 -2.64
CA ASN A 11 1.50 -17.63 -3.54
C ASN A 11 1.00 -16.47 -4.42
N CYS A 12 0.95 -16.72 -5.73
CA CYS A 12 0.40 -15.74 -6.67
C CYS A 12 -1.08 -15.52 -6.36
N ALA A 13 -1.47 -14.28 -6.06
CA ALA A 13 -2.87 -13.97 -5.79
C ALA A 13 -3.74 -14.24 -7.03
N PRO A 14 -4.96 -14.79 -6.86
CA PRO A 14 -5.80 -15.16 -7.99
C PRO A 14 -6.30 -13.95 -8.76
N LEU A 15 -6.51 -14.14 -10.07
CA LEU A 15 -7.24 -13.24 -10.94
C LEU A 15 -8.64 -13.83 -11.18
N VAL A 16 -9.64 -13.23 -10.56
CA VAL A 16 -11.02 -13.72 -10.60
C VAL A 16 -11.79 -13.07 -11.74
N SER A 17 -12.39 -13.86 -12.61
CA SER A 17 -13.24 -13.37 -13.69
C SER A 17 -14.69 -13.24 -13.25
N LEU A 18 -15.27 -12.04 -13.38
CA LEU A 18 -16.65 -11.72 -13.02
C LEU A 18 -17.56 -11.73 -14.25
N LYS A 19 -17.74 -12.90 -14.88
CA LYS A 19 -18.47 -13.07 -16.15
C LYS A 19 -19.91 -12.55 -16.11
N SER A 20 -20.64 -12.81 -15.04
CA SER A 20 -22.05 -12.37 -14.90
C SER A 20 -22.13 -10.85 -14.84
N LEU A 21 -21.29 -10.22 -14.05
CA LEU A 21 -21.25 -8.76 -13.93
C LEU A 21 -20.75 -8.08 -15.22
N ALA A 22 -19.76 -8.66 -15.89
CA ALA A 22 -19.31 -8.17 -17.19
C ALA A 22 -20.46 -8.16 -18.23
N LYS A 23 -21.27 -9.23 -18.27
CA LYS A 23 -22.45 -9.32 -19.15
C LYS A 23 -23.49 -8.25 -18.82
N GLU A 24 -23.78 -8.02 -17.55
CA GLU A 24 -24.71 -6.98 -17.09
C GLU A 24 -24.23 -5.58 -17.47
N LEU A 25 -22.93 -5.31 -17.29
CA LEU A 25 -22.30 -4.04 -17.67
C LEU A 25 -22.05 -3.90 -19.18
N LYS A 26 -22.34 -4.93 -20.00
CA LYS A 26 -22.12 -4.95 -21.45
C LYS A 26 -20.66 -4.69 -21.85
N ILE A 27 -19.72 -5.24 -21.09
CA ILE A 27 -18.29 -5.23 -21.38
C ILE A 27 -17.80 -6.65 -21.62
N ASN A 28 -16.66 -6.80 -22.32
CA ASN A 28 -16.15 -8.12 -22.70
C ASN A 28 -15.66 -8.90 -21.48
N ASN A 29 -14.85 -8.28 -20.65
CA ASN A 29 -14.26 -8.92 -19.46
C ASN A 29 -14.22 -7.96 -18.29
N LEU A 30 -14.41 -8.52 -17.09
CA LEU A 30 -14.19 -7.84 -15.82
C LEU A 30 -13.41 -8.78 -14.90
N PHE A 31 -12.32 -8.30 -14.35
CA PHE A 31 -11.46 -9.07 -13.46
C PHE A 31 -11.25 -8.37 -12.12
N ILE A 32 -11.06 -9.17 -11.09
CA ILE A 32 -10.56 -8.72 -9.79
C ILE A 32 -9.28 -9.46 -9.47
N LYS A 33 -8.20 -8.74 -9.21
CA LYS A 33 -6.99 -9.29 -8.61
C LYS A 33 -7.24 -9.40 -7.10
N ASP A 34 -7.46 -10.61 -6.62
CA ASP A 34 -7.90 -10.87 -5.25
C ASP A 34 -6.70 -11.05 -4.30
N GLU A 35 -6.43 -10.03 -3.51
CA GLU A 35 -5.34 -10.02 -2.53
C GLU A 35 -5.76 -10.52 -1.13
N SER A 36 -6.98 -11.06 -0.98
CA SER A 36 -7.53 -11.48 0.32
C SER A 36 -6.79 -12.65 0.98
N GLN A 37 -5.94 -13.36 0.23
CA GLN A 37 -5.16 -14.49 0.73
C GLN A 37 -3.63 -14.26 0.72
N ARG A 38 -3.19 -13.04 0.37
CA ARG A 38 -1.77 -12.73 0.23
C ARG A 38 -1.00 -13.01 1.52
N PHE A 39 -0.08 -13.97 1.50
CA PHE A 39 0.74 -14.41 2.65
C PHE A 39 -0.06 -14.71 3.94
N GLY A 40 -1.36 -15.03 3.84
CA GLY A 40 -2.23 -15.19 4.99
C GLY A 40 -2.58 -13.89 5.75
N LEU A 41 -2.18 -12.74 5.22
CA LEU A 41 -2.38 -11.43 5.86
C LEU A 41 -3.62 -10.68 5.35
N ASN A 42 -4.33 -11.25 4.39
CA ASN A 42 -5.59 -10.72 3.83
C ASN A 42 -5.45 -9.32 3.19
N ALA A 43 -4.23 -8.94 2.77
CA ALA A 43 -3.97 -7.66 2.13
C ALA A 43 -2.63 -7.66 1.39
N PHE A 44 -2.51 -6.85 0.34
CA PHE A 44 -1.31 -6.71 -0.48
C PHE A 44 -0.15 -5.95 0.19
N LYS A 45 -0.39 -5.26 1.30
CA LYS A 45 0.60 -4.38 1.98
C LYS A 45 1.92 -5.09 2.30
N VAL A 46 1.88 -6.39 2.50
CA VAL A 46 3.08 -7.22 2.77
C VAL A 46 4.07 -7.18 1.62
N LEU A 47 3.64 -7.06 0.37
CA LEU A 47 4.55 -6.96 -0.78
C LEU A 47 5.49 -5.75 -0.66
N GLY A 48 4.96 -4.60 -0.27
CA GLY A 48 5.77 -3.40 -0.06
C GLY A 48 6.64 -3.49 1.19
N ALA A 49 6.03 -3.83 2.32
CA ALA A 49 6.73 -3.86 3.61
C ALA A 49 7.88 -4.89 3.62
N SER A 50 7.66 -6.11 3.12
CA SER A 50 8.69 -7.14 3.10
C SER A 50 9.86 -6.79 2.21
N TYR A 51 9.61 -6.19 1.05
CA TYR A 51 10.68 -5.75 0.15
C TYR A 51 11.51 -4.61 0.78
N ALA A 52 10.87 -3.64 1.40
CA ALA A 52 11.56 -2.54 2.07
C ALA A 52 12.41 -3.04 3.24
N VAL A 53 11.87 -3.90 4.11
CA VAL A 53 12.60 -4.53 5.22
C VAL A 53 13.80 -5.32 4.72
N TYR A 54 13.61 -6.19 3.72
CA TYR A 54 14.70 -6.96 3.10
C TYR A 54 15.79 -6.05 2.54
N HIS A 55 15.41 -5.02 1.78
CA HIS A 55 16.38 -4.11 1.17
C HIS A 55 17.20 -3.39 2.23
N LEU A 56 16.56 -2.85 3.27
CA LEU A 56 17.24 -2.16 4.36
C LEU A 56 18.22 -3.07 5.10
N LEU A 57 17.83 -4.30 5.43
CA LEU A 57 18.70 -5.25 6.14
C LEU A 57 19.91 -5.69 5.33
N ASN A 58 19.83 -5.68 4.01
CA ASN A 58 20.98 -5.95 3.13
C ASN A 58 21.99 -4.80 3.05
N HIS A 59 21.58 -3.57 3.40
CA HIS A 59 22.43 -2.39 3.34
C HIS A 59 22.84 -1.86 4.72
N GLU A 60 22.04 -2.19 5.76
CA GLU A 60 22.23 -1.71 7.13
C GLU A 60 22.17 -2.88 8.12
N SER A 61 23.31 -3.40 8.53
CA SER A 61 23.40 -4.57 9.41
C SER A 61 23.01 -4.31 10.87
N ASN A 62 22.96 -3.06 11.31
CA ASN A 62 22.73 -2.65 12.69
C ASN A 62 21.24 -2.46 13.06
N ILE A 63 20.31 -2.66 12.12
CA ILE A 63 18.87 -2.53 12.39
C ILE A 63 18.42 -3.64 13.34
N THR A 64 17.86 -3.24 14.48
CA THR A 64 17.33 -4.16 15.49
C THR A 64 15.81 -4.08 15.63
N THR A 65 15.24 -2.93 15.34
CA THR A 65 13.83 -2.63 15.60
C THR A 65 13.24 -1.79 14.48
N PHE A 66 12.14 -2.24 13.93
CA PHE A 66 11.31 -1.48 13.01
C PHE A 66 10.15 -0.81 13.74
N CYS A 67 9.76 0.37 13.29
CA CYS A 67 8.66 1.14 13.84
C CYS A 67 7.73 1.62 12.73
N THR A 68 6.43 1.70 13.01
CA THR A 68 5.45 2.29 12.06
C THR A 68 4.23 2.83 12.78
N ALA A 69 3.50 3.74 12.12
CA ALA A 69 2.14 4.13 12.46
C ALA A 69 1.16 3.59 11.43
N THR A 70 -0.01 3.12 11.86
CA THR A 70 -0.98 2.50 10.97
C THR A 70 -2.37 2.44 11.61
N ASP A 71 -3.40 2.34 10.78
CA ASP A 71 -4.75 1.92 11.17
C ASP A 71 -5.03 0.42 10.98
N GLY A 72 -4.03 -0.37 10.43
CA GLY A 72 -4.24 -1.81 10.25
C GLY A 72 -3.24 -2.54 9.36
N ASN A 73 -3.54 -2.69 8.08
CA ASN A 73 -2.85 -3.62 7.17
C ASN A 73 -1.36 -3.33 6.96
N HIS A 74 -0.95 -2.05 6.94
CA HIS A 74 0.45 -1.70 6.80
C HIS A 74 1.26 -2.14 8.03
N GLY A 75 0.79 -1.82 9.24
CA GLY A 75 1.45 -2.26 10.47
C GLY A 75 1.51 -3.77 10.61
N ARG A 76 0.44 -4.49 10.22
CA ARG A 76 0.46 -5.95 10.19
C ARG A 76 1.54 -6.48 9.23
N ALA A 77 1.66 -5.87 8.04
CA ALA A 77 2.68 -6.23 7.06
C ALA A 77 4.10 -5.95 7.55
N VAL A 78 4.35 -4.80 8.21
CA VAL A 78 5.66 -4.48 8.80
C VAL A 78 6.00 -5.46 9.94
N ALA A 79 5.02 -5.76 10.81
CA ALA A 79 5.19 -6.72 11.90
C ALA A 79 5.56 -8.12 11.39
N TRP A 80 4.82 -8.62 10.38
CA TRP A 80 5.12 -9.90 9.74
C TRP A 80 6.52 -9.91 9.13
N SER A 81 6.89 -8.85 8.40
CA SER A 81 8.21 -8.75 7.77
C SER A 81 9.34 -8.71 8.80
N ALA A 82 9.16 -7.95 9.87
CA ALA A 82 10.14 -7.90 10.98
C ALA A 82 10.30 -9.26 11.66
N ARG A 83 9.19 -9.98 11.91
CA ARG A 83 9.22 -11.33 12.51
C ARG A 83 9.96 -12.34 11.64
N LYS A 84 9.73 -12.32 10.31
CA LYS A 84 10.45 -13.22 9.37
C LYS A 84 11.96 -12.98 9.39
N GLU A 85 12.40 -11.78 9.70
CA GLU A 85 13.81 -11.38 9.81
C GLU A 85 14.34 -11.38 11.26
N ASN A 86 13.59 -11.95 12.21
CA ASN A 86 13.95 -12.00 13.63
C ASN A 86 14.24 -10.61 14.24
N LYS A 87 13.52 -9.58 13.79
CA LYS A 87 13.64 -8.19 14.28
C LYS A 87 12.45 -7.81 15.15
N LYS A 88 12.66 -6.86 16.05
CA LYS A 88 11.58 -6.27 16.86
C LYS A 88 10.71 -5.35 15.99
N CYS A 89 9.43 -5.26 16.32
CA CYS A 89 8.50 -4.35 15.68
C CYS A 89 7.67 -3.59 16.71
N ILE A 90 7.62 -2.27 16.57
CA ILE A 90 6.79 -1.36 17.38
C ILE A 90 5.77 -0.72 16.44
N VAL A 91 4.49 -0.83 16.80
CA VAL A 91 3.40 -0.28 15.99
C VAL A 91 2.55 0.65 16.82
N TYR A 92 2.42 1.88 16.37
CA TYR A 92 1.50 2.87 16.93
C TYR A 92 0.22 2.92 16.12
N VAL A 93 -0.91 2.93 16.80
CA VAL A 93 -2.23 3.00 16.17
C VAL A 93 -3.05 4.15 16.74
N PRO A 94 -3.87 4.85 15.91
CA PRO A 94 -4.72 5.93 16.35
C PRO A 94 -5.88 5.46 17.24
N GLU A 95 -6.59 6.41 17.83
CA GLU A 95 -7.65 6.19 18.82
C GLU A 95 -8.85 5.38 18.32
N ASP A 96 -9.16 5.46 17.04
CA ASP A 96 -10.28 4.78 16.40
C ASP A 96 -9.96 3.35 15.96
N THR A 97 -8.69 2.91 16.09
CA THR A 97 -8.30 1.55 15.74
C THR A 97 -8.96 0.52 16.63
N THR A 98 -9.64 -0.43 16.01
CA THR A 98 -10.38 -1.49 16.71
C THR A 98 -9.45 -2.51 17.38
N LYS A 99 -9.92 -3.14 18.47
CA LYS A 99 -9.19 -4.24 19.13
C LYS A 99 -8.85 -5.38 18.18
N LEU A 100 -9.74 -5.69 17.22
CA LEU A 100 -9.52 -6.75 16.24
C LEU A 100 -8.28 -6.46 15.38
N ARG A 101 -8.13 -5.23 14.90
CA ARG A 101 -6.95 -4.82 14.11
C ARG A 101 -5.68 -4.81 14.95
N MET A 102 -5.73 -4.28 16.17
CA MET A 102 -4.60 -4.32 17.10
C MET A 102 -4.13 -5.75 17.38
N ASN A 103 -5.08 -6.66 17.64
CA ASN A 103 -4.79 -8.07 17.87
C ASN A 103 -4.16 -8.73 16.63
N ALA A 104 -4.65 -8.42 15.43
CA ALA A 104 -4.08 -8.93 14.19
C ALA A 104 -2.63 -8.49 13.97
N ILE A 105 -2.28 -7.25 14.35
CA ILE A 105 -0.91 -6.73 14.30
C ILE A 105 -0.05 -7.41 15.38
N ALA A 106 -0.55 -7.51 16.61
CA ALA A 106 0.17 -8.14 17.72
C ALA A 106 0.44 -9.64 17.48
N HIS A 107 -0.48 -10.33 16.78
CA HIS A 107 -0.32 -11.73 16.39
C HIS A 107 0.91 -11.94 15.48
N GLU A 108 1.28 -10.94 14.71
CA GLU A 108 2.51 -10.97 13.89
C GLU A 108 3.79 -10.65 14.70
N GLY A 109 3.69 -10.54 16.02
CA GLY A 109 4.85 -10.36 16.92
C GLY A 109 5.21 -8.91 17.26
N ALA A 110 4.42 -7.92 16.84
CA ALA A 110 4.67 -6.53 17.18
C ALA A 110 4.18 -6.16 18.59
N LYS A 111 4.86 -5.20 19.22
CA LYS A 111 4.29 -4.44 20.35
C LYS A 111 3.43 -3.32 19.81
N VAL A 112 2.14 -3.32 20.14
CA VAL A 112 1.16 -2.37 19.64
C VAL A 112 0.77 -1.39 20.74
N TYR A 113 0.86 -0.08 20.44
CA TYR A 113 0.47 1.00 21.33
C TYR A 113 -0.64 1.82 20.69
N LYS A 114 -1.78 1.88 21.37
CA LYS A 114 -2.88 2.76 20.99
C LYS A 114 -2.66 4.14 21.59
N LEU A 115 -2.76 5.17 20.74
CA LEU A 115 -2.61 6.56 21.13
C LEU A 115 -3.96 7.28 21.07
N GLU A 116 -4.19 8.24 21.95
CA GLU A 116 -5.37 9.13 21.91
C GLU A 116 -5.15 10.28 20.92
N MET A 117 -4.94 9.92 19.66
CA MET A 117 -4.58 10.82 18.55
C MET A 117 -5.20 10.32 17.25
N ASN A 118 -5.39 11.24 16.31
CA ASN A 118 -5.72 10.88 14.92
C ASN A 118 -4.50 10.26 14.20
N TYR A 119 -4.74 9.78 12.96
CA TYR A 119 -3.71 9.09 12.18
C TYR A 119 -2.46 9.95 11.92
N GLU A 120 -2.62 11.22 11.51
CA GLU A 120 -1.52 12.12 11.17
C GLU A 120 -0.60 12.35 12.38
N LYS A 121 -1.19 12.69 13.54
CA LYS A 121 -0.44 12.86 14.79
C LYS A 121 0.23 11.56 15.25
N THR A 122 -0.40 10.41 14.99
CA THR A 122 0.19 9.10 15.27
C THR A 122 1.43 8.86 14.42
N CYS A 123 1.41 9.26 13.13
CA CYS A 123 2.57 9.20 12.24
C CYS A 123 3.72 10.11 12.73
N GLU A 124 3.40 11.35 13.13
CA GLU A 124 4.38 12.27 13.72
C GLU A 124 5.00 11.72 15.00
N PHE A 125 4.17 11.12 15.86
CA PHE A 125 4.64 10.46 17.08
C PHE A 125 5.55 9.27 16.78
N ALA A 126 5.18 8.40 15.85
CA ALA A 126 6.02 7.27 15.45
C ALA A 126 7.37 7.73 14.90
N LYS A 127 7.38 8.79 14.09
CA LYS A 127 8.60 9.42 13.58
C LYS A 127 9.49 9.92 14.72
N LYS A 128 8.92 10.64 15.68
CA LYS A 128 9.65 11.13 16.86
C LYS A 128 10.26 9.97 17.64
N MET A 129 9.45 8.97 17.99
CA MET A 129 9.90 7.81 18.75
C MET A 129 10.97 6.98 18.03
N SER A 130 10.89 6.89 16.70
CA SER A 130 11.91 6.19 15.92
C SER A 130 13.28 6.88 16.02
N LEU A 131 13.32 8.20 15.96
CA LEU A 131 14.55 8.99 16.10
C LEU A 131 15.13 8.88 17.53
N GLU A 132 14.29 9.05 18.56
CA GLU A 132 14.72 9.01 19.96
C GLU A 132 15.29 7.65 20.40
N ASN A 133 14.79 6.56 19.78
CA ASN A 133 15.18 5.19 20.16
C ASN A 133 16.10 4.52 19.12
N ASN A 134 16.52 5.23 18.11
CA ASN A 134 17.31 4.67 16.99
C ASN A 134 16.62 3.45 16.35
N TRP A 135 15.31 3.56 16.07
CA TRP A 135 14.54 2.56 15.36
C TRP A 135 14.37 2.95 13.89
N THR A 136 14.24 1.98 13.01
CA THR A 136 14.00 2.23 11.60
C THR A 136 12.49 2.40 11.34
N LEU A 137 12.08 3.60 10.95
CA LEU A 137 10.68 3.90 10.61
C LEU A 137 10.35 3.29 9.23
N ILE A 138 9.28 2.51 9.15
CA ILE A 138 8.75 1.94 7.89
C ILE A 138 7.34 2.49 7.68
N GLN A 139 7.24 3.63 6.98
CA GLN A 139 5.96 4.27 6.67
C GLN A 139 5.69 4.24 5.17
N ASP A 140 4.45 3.96 4.75
CA ASP A 140 4.06 3.85 3.35
C ASP A 140 3.59 5.17 2.71
N THR A 141 3.77 6.27 3.42
CA THR A 141 3.58 7.63 2.93
C THR A 141 4.90 8.40 3.01
N SER A 142 5.14 9.30 2.04
CA SER A 142 6.37 10.07 1.95
C SER A 142 6.13 11.56 2.21
N TRP A 143 7.15 12.20 2.76
CA TRP A 143 7.27 13.64 2.96
C TRP A 143 8.70 14.10 2.67
N ASN A 144 8.99 15.39 2.81
CA ASN A 144 10.33 15.93 2.58
C ASN A 144 11.38 15.23 3.48
N ASN A 145 12.44 14.73 2.86
CA ASN A 145 13.53 13.97 3.51
C ASN A 145 13.13 12.58 4.03
N TYR A 146 11.96 12.04 3.61
CA TYR A 146 11.55 10.66 3.87
C TYR A 146 10.88 10.09 2.61
N GLU A 147 11.66 9.77 1.60
CA GLU A 147 11.20 9.36 0.28
C GLU A 147 11.73 7.98 -0.12
N GLU A 148 12.89 7.59 0.40
CA GLU A 148 13.55 6.33 0.05
C GLU A 148 12.73 5.10 0.47
N ILE A 149 12.38 4.99 1.73
CA ILE A 149 11.62 3.84 2.25
C ILE A 149 10.24 3.71 1.59
N PRO A 150 9.43 4.77 1.42
CA PRO A 150 8.22 4.70 0.62
C PRO A 150 8.45 4.26 -0.83
N SER A 151 9.55 4.66 -1.46
CA SER A 151 9.91 4.21 -2.82
C SER A 151 10.26 2.72 -2.86
N LEU A 152 10.93 2.18 -1.83
CA LEU A 152 11.16 0.74 -1.69
C LEU A 152 9.83 -0.02 -1.53
N ILE A 153 8.91 0.49 -0.71
CA ILE A 153 7.56 -0.07 -0.55
C ILE A 153 6.83 -0.09 -1.88
N MET A 154 6.84 1.01 -2.63
CA MET A 154 6.26 1.10 -3.96
C MET A 154 6.88 0.09 -4.93
N SER A 155 8.19 -0.10 -4.87
CA SER A 155 8.91 -1.11 -5.67
C SER A 155 8.46 -2.53 -5.34
N GLY A 156 8.20 -2.84 -4.07
CA GLY A 156 7.64 -4.12 -3.65
C GLY A 156 6.25 -4.40 -4.25
N TYR A 157 5.41 -3.37 -4.38
CA TYR A 157 4.08 -3.49 -5.00
C TYR A 157 4.11 -3.84 -6.49
N LEU A 158 5.23 -3.65 -7.19
CA LEU A 158 5.33 -4.02 -8.61
C LEU A 158 5.08 -5.52 -8.85
N THR A 159 5.34 -6.38 -7.87
CA THR A 159 5.02 -7.81 -7.96
C THR A 159 3.55 -8.05 -8.29
N HIS A 160 2.64 -7.30 -7.68
CA HIS A 160 1.20 -7.36 -7.95
C HIS A 160 0.87 -7.15 -9.44
N PHE A 161 1.44 -6.12 -10.05
CA PHE A 161 1.16 -5.77 -11.45
C PHE A 161 1.83 -6.72 -12.45
N ILE A 162 3.01 -7.22 -12.13
CA ILE A 162 3.68 -8.26 -12.92
C ILE A 162 2.86 -9.56 -12.89
N GLU A 163 2.34 -9.96 -11.73
CA GLU A 163 1.45 -11.13 -11.62
C GLU A 163 0.17 -10.94 -12.45
N LEU A 164 -0.49 -9.78 -12.30
CA LEU A 164 -1.70 -9.43 -13.03
C LEU A 164 -1.49 -9.58 -14.54
N GLU A 165 -0.44 -8.98 -15.06
CA GLU A 165 -0.15 -9.01 -16.48
C GLU A 165 0.15 -10.43 -16.98
N ASN A 166 0.96 -11.19 -16.24
CA ASN A 166 1.24 -12.59 -16.57
C ASN A 166 -0.05 -13.42 -16.62
N GLN A 167 -0.96 -13.24 -15.65
CA GLN A 167 -2.23 -13.95 -15.61
C GLN A 167 -3.17 -13.57 -16.77
N ILE A 168 -3.22 -12.29 -17.15
CA ILE A 168 -4.01 -11.83 -18.31
C ILE A 168 -3.43 -12.42 -19.61
N ASN A 169 -2.11 -12.34 -19.80
CA ASN A 169 -1.47 -12.85 -21.01
C ASN A 169 -1.62 -14.37 -21.16
N LEU A 170 -1.41 -15.13 -20.08
CA LEU A 170 -1.47 -16.59 -20.12
C LEU A 170 -2.89 -17.14 -20.29
N ASN A 171 -3.88 -16.51 -19.65
CA ASN A 171 -5.22 -17.08 -19.56
C ASN A 171 -6.22 -16.49 -20.57
N TYR A 172 -5.97 -15.26 -21.03
CA TYR A 172 -6.96 -14.51 -21.83
C TYR A 172 -6.39 -13.95 -23.13
N ASN A 173 -5.07 -13.86 -23.27
CA ASN A 173 -4.39 -13.27 -24.43
C ASN A 173 -5.04 -11.96 -24.88
N SER A 174 -5.34 -11.09 -23.93
CA SER A 174 -6.03 -9.81 -24.14
C SER A 174 -5.26 -8.65 -23.56
N LYS A 175 -5.58 -7.44 -24.01
CA LYS A 175 -5.08 -6.21 -23.40
C LYS A 175 -5.99 -5.79 -22.25
N ILE A 176 -5.41 -5.08 -21.31
CA ILE A 176 -6.16 -4.38 -20.25
C ILE A 176 -6.48 -2.98 -20.78
N ASP A 177 -7.75 -2.63 -20.86
CA ASP A 177 -8.17 -1.29 -21.32
C ASP A 177 -8.18 -0.27 -20.18
N ILE A 178 -8.71 -0.68 -19.01
CA ILE A 178 -8.88 0.20 -17.85
C ILE A 178 -8.54 -0.56 -16.57
N ILE A 179 -7.85 0.11 -15.65
CA ILE A 179 -7.57 -0.39 -14.29
C ILE A 179 -8.17 0.58 -13.28
N PHE A 180 -9.04 0.07 -12.41
CA PHE A 180 -9.57 0.82 -11.25
C PHE A 180 -8.74 0.49 -10.01
N LEU A 181 -8.28 1.53 -9.32
CA LEU A 181 -7.40 1.40 -8.17
C LEU A 181 -7.97 2.15 -6.97
N GLN A 182 -8.22 1.43 -5.87
CA GLN A 182 -8.53 2.08 -4.61
C GLN A 182 -7.33 2.89 -4.11
N CYS A 183 -7.58 4.04 -3.53
CA CYS A 183 -6.55 4.96 -3.08
C CYS A 183 -6.77 5.44 -1.66
N GLY A 184 -5.72 5.30 -0.83
CA GLY A 184 -5.54 6.04 0.41
C GLY A 184 -4.49 7.12 0.18
N VAL A 185 -3.26 6.96 0.69
CA VAL A 185 -2.16 7.93 0.49
C VAL A 185 -1.56 7.95 -0.93
N GLY A 186 -1.94 7.03 -1.81
CA GLY A 186 -1.53 7.02 -3.22
C GLY A 186 -0.31 6.18 -3.57
N SER A 187 0.45 5.63 -2.64
CA SER A 187 1.68 4.87 -2.95
C SER A 187 1.44 3.62 -3.79
N TRP A 188 0.36 2.88 -3.55
CA TRP A 188 0.03 1.69 -4.35
C TRP A 188 -0.48 2.03 -5.75
N PRO A 189 -1.44 2.96 -5.95
CA PRO A 189 -1.81 3.41 -7.29
C PRO A 189 -0.64 3.99 -8.07
N ALA A 190 0.23 4.78 -7.43
CA ALA A 190 1.44 5.31 -8.06
C ALA A 190 2.35 4.20 -8.59
N SER A 191 2.47 3.08 -7.88
CA SER A 191 3.23 1.91 -8.35
C SER A 191 2.63 1.31 -9.62
N CYS A 192 1.30 1.28 -9.74
CA CYS A 192 0.58 0.85 -10.95
C CYS A 192 0.88 1.80 -12.12
N VAL A 193 0.68 3.10 -11.90
CA VAL A 193 0.97 4.14 -12.91
C VAL A 193 2.40 4.01 -13.40
N TRP A 194 3.35 3.95 -12.46
CA TRP A 194 4.77 3.83 -12.79
C TRP A 194 5.06 2.58 -13.63
N TYR A 195 4.48 1.42 -13.25
CA TYR A 195 4.68 0.16 -13.97
C TYR A 195 4.18 0.23 -15.41
N PHE A 196 2.91 0.58 -15.60
CA PHE A 196 2.28 0.57 -16.93
C PHE A 196 2.79 1.69 -17.83
N LEU A 197 3.04 2.89 -17.27
CA LEU A 197 3.59 4.00 -18.01
C LEU A 197 5.01 3.69 -18.52
N ASN A 198 5.87 3.13 -17.70
CA ASN A 198 7.24 2.79 -18.11
C ASN A 198 7.27 1.67 -19.16
N LYS A 199 6.36 0.69 -19.06
CA LYS A 199 6.33 -0.45 -19.95
C LYS A 199 5.65 -0.16 -21.28
N TYR A 200 4.52 0.52 -21.27
CA TYR A 200 3.65 0.68 -22.44
C TYR A 200 3.58 2.10 -22.98
N LYS A 201 4.10 3.08 -22.27
CA LYS A 201 4.07 4.49 -22.68
C LYS A 201 2.64 4.95 -22.98
N ALA A 202 2.38 5.42 -24.21
CA ALA A 202 1.06 5.86 -24.67
C ALA A 202 0.04 4.72 -24.84
N ASP A 203 0.52 3.47 -25.01
CA ASP A 203 -0.34 2.28 -25.23
C ASP A 203 -0.77 1.62 -23.91
N ARG A 204 -0.52 2.25 -22.77
CA ARG A 204 -0.89 1.77 -21.45
C ARG A 204 -2.41 1.72 -21.25
N PRO A 205 -2.92 0.87 -20.36
CA PRO A 205 -4.32 0.96 -19.95
C PRO A 205 -4.62 2.33 -19.32
N LYS A 206 -5.86 2.78 -19.41
CA LYS A 206 -6.35 3.90 -18.60
C LYS A 206 -6.30 3.52 -17.12
N ILE A 207 -5.91 4.46 -16.28
CA ILE A 207 -5.79 4.25 -14.84
C ILE A 207 -6.71 5.22 -14.11
N VAL A 208 -7.70 4.65 -13.43
CA VAL A 208 -8.73 5.39 -12.69
C VAL A 208 -8.54 5.16 -11.20
N ILE A 209 -8.39 6.25 -10.46
CA ILE A 209 -8.26 6.22 -9.00
C ILE A 209 -9.63 6.36 -8.35
N VAL A 210 -9.88 5.53 -7.35
CA VAL A 210 -11.15 5.50 -6.59
C VAL A 210 -10.85 5.79 -5.12
N GLU A 211 -11.48 6.83 -4.57
CA GLU A 211 -11.35 7.24 -3.18
C GLU A 211 -12.73 7.32 -2.51
N PRO A 212 -12.80 7.14 -1.18
CA PRO A 212 -14.00 7.49 -0.43
C PRO A 212 -14.24 9.00 -0.49
N VAL A 213 -15.45 9.44 -0.73
CA VAL A 213 -15.81 10.89 -0.82
C VAL A 213 -15.31 11.67 0.39
N GLU A 214 -15.43 11.09 1.59
CA GLU A 214 -15.07 11.74 2.85
C GLU A 214 -13.55 11.81 3.12
N SER A 215 -12.73 11.17 2.29
CA SER A 215 -11.26 11.16 2.39
C SER A 215 -10.58 11.15 1.02
N ALA A 216 -11.12 11.90 0.07
CA ALA A 216 -10.65 11.98 -1.32
C ALA A 216 -9.49 12.99 -1.46
N GLY A 217 -8.32 12.67 -0.86
CA GLY A 217 -7.18 13.57 -0.83
C GLY A 217 -6.48 13.74 -2.18
N VAL A 218 -6.42 12.68 -3.00
CA VAL A 218 -5.87 12.76 -4.36
C VAL A 218 -6.76 13.59 -5.26
N PHE A 219 -8.08 13.39 -5.21
CA PHE A 219 -9.04 14.18 -5.98
C PHE A 219 -8.95 15.67 -5.63
N GLU A 220 -8.92 16.01 -4.34
CA GLU A 220 -8.77 17.39 -3.90
C GLU A 220 -7.45 18.01 -4.36
N SER A 221 -6.37 17.23 -4.30
CA SER A 221 -5.05 17.65 -4.76
C SER A 221 -5.02 17.92 -6.27
N PHE A 222 -5.76 17.18 -7.08
CA PHE A 222 -5.94 17.46 -8.50
C PHE A 222 -6.69 18.80 -8.72
N ASN A 223 -7.75 19.04 -7.99
CA ASN A 223 -8.54 20.28 -8.11
C ASN A 223 -7.69 21.53 -7.78
N LEU A 224 -6.78 21.40 -6.81
CA LEU A 224 -5.96 22.50 -6.32
C LEU A 224 -4.58 22.60 -7.00
N ASP A 225 -4.20 21.61 -7.79
CA ASP A 225 -2.88 21.46 -8.43
C ASP A 225 -1.68 21.32 -7.46
N TYR A 226 -1.94 21.06 -6.18
CA TYR A 226 -0.95 20.75 -5.14
C TYR A 226 -1.51 19.76 -4.12
N ARG A 227 -0.62 19.08 -3.39
CA ARG A 227 -1.04 18.12 -2.36
C ARG A 227 -1.82 18.77 -1.24
N SER A 228 -3.04 18.34 -1.05
CA SER A 228 -3.97 18.86 -0.07
C SER A 228 -4.66 17.77 0.73
N SER A 229 -5.18 18.14 1.90
CA SER A 229 -6.08 17.29 2.66
C SER A 229 -7.45 17.24 1.98
N PRO A 230 -8.19 16.12 2.11
CA PRO A 230 -9.57 16.07 1.64
C PRO A 230 -10.47 17.06 2.39
N ASN A 231 -11.51 17.52 1.72
CA ASN A 231 -12.53 18.41 2.31
C ASN A 231 -13.58 17.67 3.15
N GLY A 232 -13.54 16.32 3.17
CA GLY A 232 -14.50 15.50 3.90
C GLY A 232 -14.20 15.40 5.40
N ASN A 233 -15.06 14.66 6.10
CA ASN A 233 -15.03 14.54 7.55
C ASN A 233 -14.32 13.25 8.05
N TYR A 234 -13.67 12.51 7.16
CA TYR A 234 -12.97 11.25 7.43
C TYR A 234 -13.88 10.12 7.97
N LYS A 235 -15.18 10.16 7.71
CA LYS A 235 -16.12 9.12 8.11
C LYS A 235 -16.42 8.18 6.95
N THR A 236 -15.72 7.06 6.90
CA THR A 236 -15.93 6.03 5.88
C THR A 236 -15.80 4.64 6.47
N ILE A 237 -16.59 3.68 5.95
CA ILE A 237 -16.43 2.26 6.26
C ILE A 237 -15.16 1.67 5.63
N MET A 238 -14.59 2.35 4.63
CA MET A 238 -13.37 1.94 3.93
C MET A 238 -12.13 2.41 4.70
N ALA A 239 -11.99 1.92 5.94
CA ALA A 239 -10.99 2.41 6.89
C ALA A 239 -9.54 2.38 6.35
N GLY A 240 -9.16 1.39 5.54
CA GLY A 240 -7.83 1.33 4.92
C GLY A 240 -7.58 2.39 3.84
N LEU A 241 -8.61 3.16 3.45
CA LEU A 241 -8.53 4.27 2.52
C LEU A 241 -8.77 5.63 3.21
N ASN A 242 -9.01 5.63 4.52
CA ASN A 242 -9.30 6.83 5.30
C ASN A 242 -8.00 7.58 5.61
N CYS A 243 -7.47 8.26 4.62
CA CYS A 243 -6.17 8.93 4.65
C CYS A 243 -6.33 10.43 4.37
N GLY A 244 -5.36 11.21 4.83
CA GLY A 244 -5.30 12.66 4.61
C GLY A 244 -4.52 13.04 3.36
N ILE A 245 -3.40 13.75 3.54
CA ILE A 245 -2.58 14.27 2.45
C ILE A 245 -1.93 13.13 1.66
N PRO A 246 -1.99 13.13 0.31
CA PRO A 246 -1.31 12.15 -0.52
C PRO A 246 0.20 12.10 -0.27
N SER A 247 0.76 10.90 -0.36
CA SER A 247 2.21 10.65 -0.32
C SER A 247 2.93 11.48 -1.38
N LYS A 248 4.02 12.15 -1.03
CA LYS A 248 4.77 13.03 -1.95
C LYS A 248 5.18 12.29 -3.23
N ASN A 249 5.89 11.17 -3.10
CA ASN A 249 6.32 10.39 -4.27
C ASN A 249 5.12 9.83 -5.07
N GLY A 250 4.06 9.45 -4.36
CA GLY A 250 2.83 8.96 -4.99
C GLY A 250 2.15 10.03 -5.82
N TRP A 251 2.01 11.24 -5.27
CA TRP A 251 1.37 12.36 -5.93
C TRP A 251 2.03 12.74 -7.25
N ASP A 252 3.37 12.89 -7.26
CA ASP A 252 4.10 13.29 -8.46
C ASP A 252 3.90 12.30 -9.62
N ILE A 253 3.78 11.00 -9.32
CA ILE A 253 3.52 9.96 -10.31
C ILE A 253 2.06 9.96 -10.76
N ILE A 254 1.13 10.01 -9.82
CA ILE A 254 -0.32 9.99 -10.07
C ILE A 254 -0.74 11.20 -10.89
N LYS A 255 -0.30 12.41 -10.49
CA LYS A 255 -0.63 13.66 -11.15
C LYS A 255 -0.32 13.65 -12.66
N ASN A 256 0.77 12.98 -13.03
CA ASN A 256 1.25 12.96 -14.41
C ASN A 256 0.87 11.70 -15.19
N GLY A 257 0.25 10.71 -14.57
CA GLY A 257 0.05 9.41 -15.20
C GLY A 257 -1.32 8.76 -15.04
N CYS A 258 -2.23 9.34 -14.27
CA CYS A 258 -3.64 8.90 -14.24
C CYS A 258 -4.48 9.56 -15.33
N ASP A 259 -5.65 8.97 -15.63
CA ASP A 259 -6.63 9.42 -16.63
C ASP A 259 -7.87 10.01 -15.94
#